data_98044d4c809f6e7d81ae5460b44255ca
#
_entry.id   98044d4c809f6e7d81ae5460b44255ca
#
_cell.length_a   1.000
_cell.length_b   1.000
_cell.length_c   1.000
_cell.angle_alpha   90.00
_cell.angle_beta   90.00
_cell.angle_gamma   90.00
#
_symmetry.space_group_name_H-M   'P 1'
#
loop_
_entity.id
_entity.type
_entity.pdbx_description
1 polymer ?
#
loop_
_entity_poly.entity_id
_entity_poly.type
_entity_poly.pdbx_seq_one_letter_code
_entity_poly.pdbx_strand_id
1 'polypeptide(L)' 'MSDQTGAPLIPTRTEVEAAKLKIVVDRKLGKTTPEWVFRFAKGLPPVAPAS' A
#
# COMPACT_ATOMS: atom_id res chain seq x y z
N MET A 1 17.70 6.25 6.81
CA MET A 1 17.23 6.17 7.01
C MET A 1 16.54 5.39 7.51
N SER A 2 16.09 5.04 7.79
CA SER A 2 15.45 4.44 8.40
C SER A 2 15.26 3.30 8.29
N ASP A 3 15.57 2.59 8.58
CA ASP A 3 15.55 1.47 8.46
C ASP A 3 14.46 0.93 9.02
N GLN A 4 13.61 0.70 8.85
CA GLN A 4 12.63 0.15 9.20
C GLN A 4 12.73 -1.13 9.20
N THR A 5 12.98 -1.75 10.15
CA THR A 5 13.08 -3.08 10.16
C THR A 5 11.75 -3.57 10.20
N GLY A 6 11.17 -4.14 9.50
CA GLY A 6 9.87 -4.73 9.58
C GLY A 6 8.82 -3.83 9.02
N ALA A 7 7.88 -4.32 8.28
CA ALA A 7 6.81 -3.50 7.75
C ALA A 7 5.83 -3.15 8.85
N PRO A 8 5.30 -1.97 8.86
CA PRO A 8 4.29 -1.60 9.84
C PRO A 8 3.03 -2.42 9.61
N LEU A 9 2.33 -2.73 10.69
CA LEU A 9 1.10 -3.48 10.57
C LEU A 9 0.03 -2.64 9.87
N ILE A 10 0.06 -1.35 10.08
CA ILE A 10 -0.91 -0.46 9.48
C ILE A 10 -0.15 0.65 8.77
N PRO A 11 -0.47 0.95 7.53
CA PRO A 11 0.24 1.98 6.80
C PRO A 11 0.03 3.35 7.43
N THR A 12 1.03 4.20 7.30
CA THR A 12 0.92 5.56 7.77
C THR A 12 0.06 6.33 6.77
N ARG A 13 -0.34 7.53 7.16
CA ARG A 13 -1.14 8.34 6.28
C ARG A 13 -0.42 8.61 4.98
N THR A 14 0.89 8.90 5.05
CA THR A 14 1.67 9.14 3.86
C THR A 14 1.66 7.91 2.95
N GLU A 15 1.75 6.73 3.55
CA GLU A 15 1.74 5.51 2.76
C GLU A 15 0.39 5.27 2.12
N VAL A 16 -0.67 5.61 2.81
CA VAL A 16 -2.01 5.48 2.25
C VAL A 16 -2.16 6.39 1.04
N GLU A 17 -1.71 7.63 1.16
CA GLU A 17 -1.82 8.56 0.05
C GLU A 17 -0.96 8.11 -1.12
N ALA A 18 0.24 7.62 -0.84
CA ALA A 18 1.11 7.14 -1.89
C ALA A 18 0.50 5.94 -2.60
N ALA A 19 -0.17 5.07 -1.86
CA ALA A 19 -0.80 3.91 -2.47
C ALA A 19 -1.93 4.35 -3.40
N LYS A 20 -2.69 5.35 -3.00
CA LYS A 20 -3.77 5.84 -3.84
C LYS A 20 -3.22 6.41 -5.14
N LEU A 21 -2.12 7.15 -5.05
CA LEU A 21 -1.50 7.71 -6.23
C LEU A 21 -0.98 6.62 -7.14
N LYS A 22 -0.40 5.57 -6.56
CA LYS A 22 0.11 4.48 -7.37
C LYS A 22 -1.01 3.79 -8.14
N ILE A 23 -2.16 3.62 -7.52
CA ILE A 23 -3.29 3.01 -8.20
C ILE A 23 -3.71 3.86 -9.40
N VAL A 24 -3.75 5.17 -9.22
CA VAL A 24 -4.14 6.07 -10.30
C VAL A 24 -3.13 6.00 -11.45
N VAL A 25 -1.85 6.03 -11.11
CA VAL A 25 -0.80 6.00 -12.12
C VAL A 25 -0.84 4.68 -12.87
N ASP A 26 -0.97 3.57 -12.13
CA ASP A 26 -1.01 2.26 -12.77
C ASP A 26 -2.19 2.16 -13.72
N ARG A 27 -3.32 2.70 -13.32
CA ARG A 27 -4.49 2.66 -14.17
C ARG A 27 -4.26 3.45 -15.45
N LYS A 28 -3.65 4.61 -15.35
CA LYS A 28 -3.39 5.41 -16.53
C LYS A 28 -2.37 4.75 -17.45
N LEU A 29 -1.45 3.99 -16.89
CA LEU A 29 -0.45 3.32 -17.68
C LEU A 29 -0.87 1.93 -18.12
N GLY A 30 -2.05 1.50 -17.71
CA GLY A 30 -2.53 0.17 -18.07
C GLY A 30 -1.81 -0.94 -17.33
N LYS A 31 -1.25 -0.64 -16.16
CA LYS A 31 -0.54 -1.64 -15.39
C LYS A 31 -1.44 -2.24 -14.33
N THR A 32 -1.11 -3.45 -13.92
CA THR A 32 -1.86 -4.11 -12.87
C THR A 32 -1.29 -3.69 -11.52
N THR A 33 -2.14 -3.27 -10.63
CA THR A 33 -1.72 -2.87 -9.31
C THR A 33 -1.76 -4.08 -8.38
N PRO A 34 -0.68 -4.34 -7.64
CA PRO A 34 -0.69 -5.44 -6.68
C PRO A 34 -1.76 -5.25 -5.62
N GLU A 35 -2.27 -6.36 -5.12
CA GLU A 35 -3.32 -6.29 -4.12
C GLU A 35 -2.93 -5.54 -2.87
N TRP A 36 -1.69 -5.69 -2.42
CA TRP A 36 -1.27 -5.03 -1.19
C TRP A 36 -1.35 -3.51 -1.29
N VAL A 37 -1.24 -2.99 -2.52
CA VAL A 37 -1.35 -1.56 -2.72
C VAL A 37 -2.78 -1.11 -2.47
N PHE A 38 -3.75 -1.91 -2.91
CA PHE A 38 -5.14 -1.58 -2.66
C PHE A 38 -5.44 -1.62 -1.16
N ARG A 39 -4.83 -2.56 -0.45
CA ARG A 39 -5.04 -2.64 0.99
C ARG A 39 -4.45 -1.40 1.67
N PHE A 40 -3.25 -0.98 1.26
CA PHE A 40 -2.65 0.21 1.82
C PHE A 40 -3.53 1.43 1.56
N ALA A 41 -4.10 1.54 0.37
CA ALA A 41 -4.95 2.68 0.05
C ALA A 41 -6.18 2.73 0.93
N LYS A 42 -6.56 1.60 1.50
CA LYS A 42 -7.70 1.56 2.41
C LYS A 42 -7.28 1.66 3.86
N GLY A 43 -5.98 1.83 4.11
CA GLY A 43 -5.49 1.89 5.47
C GLY A 43 -5.38 0.54 6.14
N LEU A 44 -5.30 -0.52 5.33
CA LEU A 44 -5.22 -1.87 5.85
C LEU A 44 -3.81 -2.41 5.76
N PRO A 45 -3.46 -3.42 6.55
CA PRO A 45 -2.13 -4.00 6.46
C PRO A 45 -1.92 -4.65 5.11
N PRO A 46 -0.66 -4.76 4.65
CA PRO A 46 -0.39 -5.30 3.32
C PRO A 46 -0.78 -6.76 3.18
N VAL A 47 -0.82 -7.48 4.28
CA VAL A 47 -1.18 -8.89 4.24
C VAL A 47 -2.30 -9.11 5.22
N ALA A 48 -3.30 -9.84 4.81
CA ALA A 48 -4.40 -10.13 5.71
C ALA A 48 -3.90 -10.95 6.88
N PRO A 49 -4.35 -10.67 8.08
CA PRO A 49 -3.93 -11.43 9.23
C PRO A 49 -4.43 -12.87 9.10
N ALA A 50 -3.55 -13.79 9.45
CA ALA A 50 -3.93 -15.18 9.39
C ALA A 50 -4.88 -15.45 10.52
N SER A 51 -5.94 -16.08 10.31
CA SER A 51 -6.86 -16.30 11.41
C SER A 51 -7.04 -17.73 11.69
#